data_f3db6c84e406a8fbbcac2dd139f0ed68
#
_entry.id   f3db6c84e406a8fbbcac2dd139f0ed68
#
_cell.length_a   1.000
_cell.length_b   1.000
_cell.length_c   1.000
_cell.angle_alpha   90.00
_cell.angle_beta   90.00
_cell.angle_gamma   90.00
#
_symmetry.space_group_name_H-M   'P 1'
#
loop_
_entity.id
_entity.type
_entity.pdbx_description
1 polymer ?
#
loop_
_entity_poly.entity_id
_entity_poly.type
_entity_poly.pdbx_seq_one_letter_code
_entity_poly.pdbx_strand_id
1 'polypeptide(L)'
;DSPIFKIEELILPKNYVFGLEMQGYHSENGHHAYLFGMRSETGWWYYYILGLLIKTPIAMLLFFFLSIAFMYLKKTKNKLKHKDPFNEWILIIPVVIFFGYFSFFNNVNIGIRYIMPMCPFIFIFVSKLINLKINYWKYILIFLCLWYALSSFLIYPHYLNYFNEFVGPENGYK
;
A
#
# COMPACT_ATOMS: atom_id res chain seq x y z
N ASP A 1 9.85 29.23 -16.94
CA ASP A 1 9.50 28.74 -18.30
C ASP A 1 10.59 27.76 -18.76
N SER A 2 10.48 26.49 -18.42
CA SER A 2 11.44 25.51 -18.91
C SER A 2 11.04 25.07 -20.34
N PRO A 3 12.01 24.85 -21.23
CA PRO A 3 11.73 24.46 -22.62
C PRO A 3 11.00 23.12 -22.75
N ILE A 4 11.03 22.29 -21.72
CA ILE A 4 10.33 21.01 -21.67
C ILE A 4 8.81 21.21 -21.70
N PHE A 5 8.27 22.22 -21.00
CA PHE A 5 6.83 22.51 -20.95
C PHE A 5 6.24 22.92 -22.30
N LYS A 6 7.02 23.62 -23.13
CA LYS A 6 6.55 23.98 -24.49
C LYS A 6 6.34 22.80 -25.43
N ILE A 7 7.07 21.70 -25.23
CA ILE A 7 6.92 20.48 -26.02
C ILE A 7 5.71 19.67 -25.54
N GLU A 8 5.44 19.67 -24.24
CA GLU A 8 4.28 18.98 -23.66
C GLU A 8 2.96 19.63 -24.09
N GLU A 9 2.88 20.96 -24.14
CA GLU A 9 1.70 21.69 -24.65
C GLU A 9 1.38 21.41 -26.11
N LEU A 10 2.35 20.98 -26.92
CA LEU A 10 2.15 20.66 -28.33
C LEU A 10 1.49 19.28 -28.53
N ILE A 11 1.68 18.37 -27.60
CA ILE A 11 1.26 16.96 -27.69
C ILE A 11 0.03 16.68 -26.82
N LEU A 12 -0.09 17.35 -25.67
CA LEU A 12 -1.12 17.10 -24.66
C LEU A 12 -2.12 18.27 -24.55
N PRO A 13 -3.39 18.01 -24.20
CA PRO A 13 -4.35 19.08 -23.93
C PRO A 13 -3.86 19.98 -22.78
N LYS A 14 -3.98 21.30 -22.95
CA LYS A 14 -3.53 22.31 -21.96
C LYS A 14 -4.01 22.04 -20.53
N ASN A 15 -5.27 21.63 -20.37
CA ASN A 15 -5.82 21.31 -19.06
C ASN A 15 -5.15 20.11 -18.39
N TYR A 16 -4.63 19.17 -19.19
CA TYR A 16 -3.89 18.02 -18.68
C TYR A 16 -2.49 18.43 -18.18
N VAL A 17 -1.79 19.25 -18.97
CA VAL A 17 -0.49 19.81 -18.58
C VAL A 17 -0.61 20.63 -17.30
N PHE A 18 -1.62 21.50 -17.22
CA PHE A 18 -1.90 22.26 -16.03
C PHE A 18 -2.18 21.38 -14.79
N GLY A 19 -2.89 20.26 -14.98
CA GLY A 19 -3.11 19.28 -13.90
C GLY A 19 -1.82 18.64 -13.40
N LEU A 20 -0.87 18.32 -14.31
CA LEU A 20 0.45 17.79 -13.95
C LEU A 20 1.30 18.83 -13.20
N GLU A 21 1.29 20.09 -13.66
CA GLU A 21 1.98 21.20 -12.96
C GLU A 21 1.45 21.40 -11.53
N MET A 22 0.13 21.42 -11.36
CA MET A 22 -0.50 21.52 -10.04
C MET A 22 -0.14 20.34 -9.14
N GLN A 23 -0.08 19.12 -9.70
CA GLN A 23 0.35 17.94 -8.95
C GLN A 23 1.82 18.05 -8.54
N GLY A 24 2.69 18.54 -9.43
CA GLY A 24 4.11 18.81 -9.13
C GLY A 24 4.25 19.84 -8.02
N TYR A 25 3.54 20.97 -8.13
CA TYR A 25 3.53 22.03 -7.13
C TYR A 25 3.12 21.52 -5.73
N HIS A 26 2.06 20.72 -5.65
CA HIS A 26 1.63 20.11 -4.37
C HIS A 26 2.63 19.08 -3.84
N SER A 27 3.34 18.37 -4.71
CA SER A 27 4.38 17.42 -4.30
C SER A 27 5.58 18.10 -3.63
N GLU A 28 5.95 19.29 -4.12
CA GLU A 28 7.09 20.06 -3.60
C GLU A 28 6.73 20.88 -2.37
N ASN A 29 5.62 21.62 -2.46
CA ASN A 29 5.21 22.57 -1.41
C ASN A 29 4.38 21.93 -0.29
N GLY A 30 3.91 20.70 -0.48
CA GLY A 30 3.04 20.02 0.46
C GLY A 30 1.56 20.34 0.26
N HIS A 31 0.74 19.66 1.03
CA HIS A 31 -0.70 19.86 1.11
C HIS A 31 -1.14 19.66 2.54
N HIS A 32 -2.16 20.41 2.98
CA HIS A 32 -2.71 20.26 4.32
C HIS A 32 -3.05 18.78 4.61
N ALA A 33 -2.29 18.20 5.51
CA ALA A 33 -2.47 16.83 5.97
C ALA A 33 -3.01 16.82 7.40
N TYR A 34 -3.80 15.81 7.72
CA TYR A 34 -4.35 15.58 9.04
C TYR A 34 -4.00 14.18 9.53
N LEU A 35 -3.48 14.09 10.76
CA LEU A 35 -3.15 12.81 11.39
C LEU A 35 -3.27 12.94 12.92
N PHE A 36 -4.07 12.08 13.56
CA PHE A 36 -4.27 12.05 15.02
C PHE A 36 -4.54 13.42 15.66
N GLY A 37 -5.45 14.21 15.09
CA GLY A 37 -5.78 15.54 15.62
C GLY A 37 -4.78 16.64 15.27
N MET A 38 -3.65 16.32 14.65
CA MET A 38 -2.63 17.30 14.25
C MET A 38 -2.77 17.64 12.78
N ARG A 39 -2.50 18.91 12.43
CA ARG A 39 -2.44 19.41 11.06
C ARG A 39 -0.99 19.71 10.70
N SER A 40 -0.58 19.38 9.48
CA SER A 40 0.72 19.71 8.92
C SER A 40 0.57 20.14 7.47
N GLU A 41 1.40 21.04 7.01
CA GLU A 41 1.47 21.45 5.60
C GLU A 41 2.45 20.59 4.79
N THR A 42 3.48 20.08 5.47
CA THR A 42 4.51 19.24 4.84
C THR A 42 4.29 17.74 5.07
N GLY A 43 3.26 17.37 5.87
CA GLY A 43 2.94 15.98 6.18
C GLY A 43 3.94 15.29 7.12
N TRP A 44 3.92 13.95 7.11
CA TRP A 44 4.79 13.09 7.95
C TRP A 44 5.30 11.92 7.13
N TRP A 45 6.57 11.59 7.26
CA TRP A 45 7.20 10.45 6.57
C TRP A 45 6.55 9.09 6.91
N TYR A 46 6.01 8.95 8.12
CA TYR A 46 5.34 7.73 8.59
C TYR A 46 3.84 7.68 8.28
N TYR A 47 3.27 8.71 7.62
CA TYR A 47 1.84 8.81 7.31
C TYR A 47 1.32 7.57 6.57
N TYR A 48 2.04 7.12 5.55
CA TYR A 48 1.63 5.96 4.75
C TYR A 48 1.76 4.64 5.50
N ILE A 49 2.72 4.52 6.46
CA ILE A 49 2.84 3.33 7.33
C ILE A 49 1.59 3.22 8.20
N LEU A 50 1.25 4.31 8.89
CA LEU A 50 0.07 4.35 9.75
C LEU A 50 -1.22 4.19 8.92
N GLY A 51 -1.30 4.86 7.78
CA GLY A 51 -2.44 4.74 6.87
C GLY A 51 -2.69 3.29 6.43
N LEU A 52 -1.64 2.55 6.06
CA LEU A 52 -1.74 1.13 5.74
C LEU A 52 -2.18 0.29 6.94
N LEU A 53 -1.57 0.52 8.10
CA LEU A 53 -1.90 -0.25 9.31
C LEU A 53 -3.35 -0.02 9.76
N ILE A 54 -3.88 1.18 9.58
CA ILE A 54 -5.22 1.57 10.05
C ILE A 54 -6.30 1.27 9.01
N LYS A 55 -6.00 1.45 7.71
CA LYS A 55 -6.97 1.32 6.62
C LYS A 55 -6.91 -0.01 5.87
N THR A 56 -6.06 -0.94 6.28
CA THR A 56 -6.02 -2.29 5.71
C THR A 56 -6.70 -3.27 6.67
N PRO A 57 -7.59 -4.15 6.18
CA PRO A 57 -8.21 -5.20 7.01
C PRO A 57 -7.16 -6.05 7.72
N ILE A 58 -7.41 -6.37 8.99
CA ILE A 58 -6.46 -7.14 9.81
C ILE A 58 -6.11 -8.48 9.15
N ALA A 59 -7.08 -9.13 8.55
CA ALA A 59 -6.85 -10.38 7.81
C ALA A 59 -5.80 -10.21 6.71
N MET A 60 -5.79 -9.09 5.97
CA MET A 60 -4.82 -8.80 4.93
C MET A 60 -3.43 -8.51 5.51
N LEU A 61 -3.35 -7.79 6.62
CA LEU A 61 -2.10 -7.58 7.35
C LEU A 61 -1.50 -8.90 7.81
N LEU A 62 -2.33 -9.80 8.36
CA LEU A 62 -1.91 -11.15 8.74
C LEU A 62 -1.39 -11.95 7.54
N PHE A 63 -2.07 -11.94 6.41
CA PHE A 63 -1.57 -12.56 5.18
C PHE A 63 -0.19 -12.03 4.78
N PHE A 64 0.00 -10.72 4.84
CA PHE A 64 1.27 -10.09 4.48
C PHE A 64 2.40 -10.51 5.43
N PHE A 65 2.19 -10.44 6.74
CA PHE A 65 3.19 -10.84 7.73
C PHE A 65 3.50 -12.34 7.68
N LEU A 66 2.48 -13.19 7.49
CA LEU A 66 2.67 -14.62 7.28
C LEU A 66 3.49 -14.93 6.03
N SER A 67 3.29 -14.18 4.94
CA SER A 67 4.07 -14.34 3.70
C SER A 67 5.54 -13.99 3.91
N ILE A 68 5.82 -12.92 4.65
CA ILE A 68 7.19 -12.54 5.02
C ILE A 68 7.82 -13.62 5.91
N ALA A 69 7.13 -14.02 6.98
CA ALA A 69 7.61 -15.07 7.89
C ALA A 69 7.95 -16.36 7.13
N PHE A 70 7.07 -16.77 6.20
CA PHE A 70 7.28 -17.94 5.37
C PHE A 70 8.51 -17.79 4.45
N MET A 71 8.72 -16.64 3.86
CA MET A 71 9.91 -16.38 3.04
C MET A 71 11.19 -16.57 3.85
N TYR A 72 11.24 -16.05 5.09
CA TYR A 72 12.39 -16.23 5.99
C TYR A 72 12.60 -17.69 6.38
N LEU A 73 11.55 -18.39 6.80
CA LEU A 73 11.63 -19.81 7.21
C LEU A 73 12.09 -20.72 6.05
N LYS A 74 11.61 -20.46 4.83
CA LYS A 74 12.01 -21.19 3.64
C LYS A 74 13.47 -20.95 3.27
N LYS A 75 13.95 -19.71 3.37
CA LYS A 75 15.36 -19.36 3.13
C LYS A 75 16.29 -20.10 4.08
N THR A 76 15.88 -20.29 5.35
CA THR A 76 16.65 -20.98 6.36
C THR A 76 16.73 -22.51 6.11
N LYS A 77 15.63 -23.13 5.65
CA LYS A 77 15.58 -24.59 5.38
C LYS A 77 16.19 -25.00 4.03
N ASN A 78 16.21 -24.11 3.02
CA ASN A 78 16.66 -24.41 1.66
C ASN A 78 18.03 -23.82 1.33
N LYS A 79 19.02 -23.87 2.24
CA LYS A 79 20.42 -23.48 1.94
C LYS A 79 21.05 -24.26 0.76
N LEU A 80 20.41 -25.31 0.25
CA LEU A 80 20.98 -26.24 -0.73
C LEU A 80 20.21 -26.36 -2.06
N LYS A 81 19.11 -25.65 -2.29
CA LYS A 81 18.40 -25.72 -3.57
C LYS A 81 18.23 -24.31 -4.16
N HIS A 82 19.05 -24.05 -5.15
CA HIS A 82 19.03 -22.87 -6.03
C HIS A 82 17.64 -22.73 -6.69
N LYS A 83 16.71 -22.06 -6.02
CA LYS A 83 15.51 -21.55 -6.64
C LYS A 83 15.71 -20.04 -6.67
N ASP A 84 15.80 -19.49 -7.88
CA ASP A 84 16.19 -18.12 -8.16
C ASP A 84 15.47 -17.13 -7.22
N PRO A 85 16.19 -16.45 -6.31
CA PRO A 85 15.61 -15.43 -5.44
C PRO A 85 15.07 -14.24 -6.25
N PHE A 86 15.45 -14.16 -7.52
CA PHE A 86 15.11 -13.08 -8.44
C PHE A 86 13.59 -12.89 -8.61
N ASN A 87 12.82 -13.98 -8.63
CA ASN A 87 11.36 -13.90 -8.79
C ASN A 87 10.63 -13.22 -7.61
N GLU A 88 11.21 -13.24 -6.42
CA GLU A 88 10.62 -12.59 -5.25
C GLU A 88 10.94 -11.10 -5.21
N TRP A 89 12.14 -10.72 -5.64
CA TRP A 89 12.56 -9.32 -5.72
C TRP A 89 11.77 -8.53 -6.76
N ILE A 90 11.35 -9.13 -7.87
CA ILE A 90 10.49 -8.48 -8.88
C ILE A 90 9.18 -7.97 -8.24
N LEU A 91 8.63 -8.66 -7.25
CA LEU A 91 7.42 -8.24 -6.55
C LEU A 91 7.69 -7.23 -5.43
N ILE A 92 8.83 -7.35 -4.76
CA ILE A 92 9.18 -6.50 -3.62
C ILE A 92 9.70 -5.14 -4.06
N ILE A 93 10.52 -5.08 -5.13
CA ILE A 93 11.13 -3.84 -5.61
C ILE A 93 10.09 -2.75 -5.93
N PRO A 94 9.03 -2.99 -6.72
CA PRO A 94 8.00 -1.97 -6.96
C PRO A 94 7.34 -1.49 -5.67
N VAL A 95 7.04 -2.39 -4.72
CA VAL A 95 6.44 -2.02 -3.43
C VAL A 95 7.36 -1.09 -2.65
N VAL A 96 8.65 -1.43 -2.56
CA VAL A 96 9.64 -0.61 -1.84
C VAL A 96 9.84 0.75 -2.52
N ILE A 97 9.91 0.79 -3.85
CA ILE A 97 10.08 2.04 -4.60
C ILE A 97 8.87 2.97 -4.38
N PHE A 98 7.65 2.48 -4.60
CA PHE A 98 6.45 3.28 -4.40
C PHE A 98 6.32 3.76 -2.97
N PHE A 99 6.48 2.86 -2.03
CA PHE A 99 6.36 3.19 -0.62
C PHE A 99 7.44 4.17 -0.17
N GLY A 100 8.69 3.96 -0.57
CA GLY A 100 9.81 4.85 -0.26
C GLY A 100 9.65 6.22 -0.89
N TYR A 101 9.24 6.29 -2.17
CA TYR A 101 9.02 7.56 -2.84
C TYR A 101 7.95 8.41 -2.12
N PHE A 102 6.78 7.83 -1.86
CA PHE A 102 5.70 8.57 -1.22
C PHE A 102 5.95 8.87 0.26
N SER A 103 6.77 8.09 0.95
CA SER A 103 7.10 8.34 2.37
C SER A 103 8.19 9.39 2.56
N PHE A 104 9.17 9.49 1.64
CA PHE A 104 10.36 10.31 1.87
C PHE A 104 10.54 11.45 0.86
N PHE A 105 9.96 11.36 -0.33
CA PHE A 105 10.16 12.34 -1.40
C PHE A 105 8.89 13.12 -1.78
N ASN A 106 7.74 12.75 -1.23
CA ASN A 106 6.48 13.40 -1.55
C ASN A 106 5.83 13.94 -0.28
N ASN A 107 5.54 15.26 -0.29
CA ASN A 107 4.90 15.96 0.83
C ASN A 107 3.37 15.90 0.79
N VAL A 108 2.77 15.15 -0.15
CA VAL A 108 1.32 15.04 -0.31
C VAL A 108 0.77 13.89 0.52
N ASN A 109 0.25 14.17 1.69
CA ASN A 109 -0.32 13.18 2.62
C ASN A 109 -1.86 13.28 2.69
N ILE A 110 -2.54 13.03 1.55
CA ILE A 110 -4.01 13.17 1.43
C ILE A 110 -4.75 11.83 1.60
N GLY A 111 -4.03 10.71 1.65
CA GLY A 111 -4.61 9.39 1.84
C GLY A 111 -3.82 8.27 1.16
N ILE A 112 -4.20 7.02 1.45
CA ILE A 112 -3.47 5.82 0.98
C ILE A 112 -3.65 5.54 -0.52
N ARG A 113 -4.50 6.30 -1.23
CA ARG A 113 -4.75 6.11 -2.68
C ARG A 113 -3.49 6.20 -3.54
N TYR A 114 -2.50 6.99 -3.12
CA TYR A 114 -1.25 7.17 -3.85
C TYR A 114 -0.36 5.91 -3.83
N ILE A 115 -0.50 5.08 -2.81
CA ILE A 115 0.23 3.82 -2.70
C ILE A 115 -0.57 2.60 -3.18
N MET A 116 -1.82 2.77 -3.63
CA MET A 116 -2.63 1.68 -4.19
C MET A 116 -1.97 0.92 -5.36
N PRO A 117 -1.18 1.54 -6.26
CA PRO A 117 -0.51 0.80 -7.34
C PRO A 117 0.42 -0.33 -6.85
N MET A 118 0.86 -0.31 -5.58
CA MET A 118 1.64 -1.42 -5.02
C MET A 118 0.79 -2.63 -4.61
N CYS A 119 -0.54 -2.47 -4.42
CA CYS A 119 -1.41 -3.53 -3.91
C CYS A 119 -1.41 -4.81 -4.78
N PRO A 120 -1.45 -4.76 -6.12
CA PRO A 120 -1.37 -5.95 -6.95
C PRO A 120 -0.11 -6.79 -6.68
N PHE A 121 1.03 -6.16 -6.48
CA PHE A 121 2.29 -6.84 -6.17
C PHE A 121 2.23 -7.53 -4.81
N ILE A 122 1.62 -6.87 -3.82
CA ILE A 122 1.39 -7.45 -2.48
C ILE A 122 0.45 -8.66 -2.57
N PHE A 123 -0.65 -8.58 -3.34
CA PHE A 123 -1.58 -9.70 -3.50
C PHE A 123 -0.91 -10.91 -4.17
N ILE A 124 -0.10 -10.71 -5.22
CA ILE A 124 0.66 -11.79 -5.86
C ILE A 124 1.69 -12.37 -4.87
N PHE A 125 2.35 -11.53 -4.08
CA PHE A 125 3.30 -11.99 -3.06
C PHE A 125 2.62 -12.84 -1.99
N VAL A 126 1.46 -12.43 -1.51
CA VAL A 126 0.65 -13.15 -0.51
C VAL A 126 0.10 -14.48 -1.06
N SER A 127 -0.24 -14.57 -2.34
CA SER A 127 -0.79 -15.78 -2.96
C SER A 127 0.11 -17.01 -2.83
N LYS A 128 1.41 -16.81 -2.61
CA LYS A 128 2.38 -17.90 -2.37
C LYS A 128 2.05 -18.75 -1.14
N LEU A 129 1.27 -18.21 -0.20
CA LEU A 129 0.86 -18.94 1.00
C LEU A 129 0.04 -20.20 0.70
N ILE A 130 -0.64 -20.26 -0.47
CA ILE A 130 -1.41 -21.44 -0.88
C ILE A 130 -0.51 -22.68 -1.10
N ASN A 131 0.77 -22.46 -1.43
CA ASN A 131 1.72 -23.53 -1.70
C ASN A 131 2.34 -24.15 -0.44
N LEU A 132 1.92 -23.72 0.74
CA LEU A 132 2.40 -24.27 2.01
C LEU A 132 1.82 -25.66 2.27
N LYS A 133 2.69 -26.65 2.35
CA LYS A 133 2.35 -28.04 2.71
C LYS A 133 2.40 -28.24 4.22
N ILE A 134 1.59 -27.49 4.97
CA ILE A 134 1.44 -27.62 6.41
C ILE A 134 0.05 -28.22 6.69
N ASN A 135 -0.02 -29.16 7.65
CA ASN A 135 -1.30 -29.73 8.03
C ASN A 135 -2.25 -28.61 8.54
N TYR A 136 -3.53 -28.70 8.18
CA TYR A 136 -4.56 -27.70 8.51
C TYR A 136 -4.36 -26.29 7.91
N TRP A 137 -3.27 -26.01 7.16
CA TRP A 137 -2.98 -24.67 6.62
C TRP A 137 -4.09 -24.13 5.73
N LYS A 138 -4.69 -24.97 4.91
CA LYS A 138 -5.81 -24.59 4.05
C LYS A 138 -7.02 -24.04 4.83
N TYR A 139 -7.28 -24.55 6.02
CA TYR A 139 -8.38 -24.08 6.86
C TYR A 139 -8.08 -22.69 7.41
N ILE A 140 -6.82 -22.41 7.78
CA ILE A 140 -6.38 -21.08 8.22
C ILE A 140 -6.52 -20.07 7.08
N LEU A 141 -6.10 -20.44 5.86
CA LEU A 141 -6.26 -19.57 4.69
C LEU A 141 -7.73 -19.29 4.38
N ILE A 142 -8.59 -20.31 4.41
CA ILE A 142 -10.04 -20.16 4.20
C ILE A 142 -10.62 -19.23 5.27
N PHE A 143 -10.28 -19.43 6.53
CA PHE A 143 -10.74 -18.57 7.62
C PHE A 143 -10.34 -17.11 7.41
N LEU A 144 -9.08 -16.83 7.08
CA LEU A 144 -8.61 -15.48 6.81
C LEU A 144 -9.26 -14.85 5.56
N CYS A 145 -9.52 -15.65 4.50
CA CYS A 145 -10.24 -15.18 3.32
C CYS A 145 -11.71 -14.82 3.67
N LEU A 146 -12.37 -15.64 4.46
CA LEU A 146 -13.73 -15.36 4.92
C LEU A 146 -13.79 -14.12 5.82
N TRP A 147 -12.82 -13.98 6.71
CA TRP A 147 -12.70 -12.78 7.54
C TRP A 147 -12.51 -11.53 6.68
N TYR A 148 -11.58 -11.56 5.71
CA TYR A 148 -11.36 -10.45 4.78
C TYR A 148 -12.63 -10.09 4.00
N ALA A 149 -13.34 -11.09 3.48
CA ALA A 149 -14.59 -10.89 2.76
C ALA A 149 -15.68 -10.30 3.67
N LEU A 150 -15.80 -10.79 4.90
CA LEU A 150 -16.75 -10.29 5.89
C LEU A 150 -16.48 -8.83 6.26
N SER A 151 -15.22 -8.48 6.55
CA SER A 151 -14.82 -7.09 6.83
C SER A 151 -15.19 -6.15 5.68
N SER A 152 -14.96 -6.60 4.43
CA SER A 152 -15.32 -5.82 3.24
C SER A 152 -16.83 -5.69 3.07
N PHE A 153 -17.59 -6.74 3.37
CA PHE A 153 -19.05 -6.74 3.23
C PHE A 153 -19.73 -5.86 4.28
N LEU A 154 -19.23 -5.87 5.52
CA LEU A 154 -19.82 -5.11 6.63
C LEU A 154 -19.69 -3.59 6.44
N ILE A 155 -18.68 -3.12 5.70
CA ILE A 155 -18.47 -1.69 5.45
C ILE A 155 -19.28 -1.16 4.24
N TYR A 156 -19.91 -2.06 3.47
CA TYR A 156 -20.69 -1.66 2.28
C TYR A 156 -21.80 -0.65 2.66
N PRO A 157 -22.00 0.46 1.92
CA PRO A 157 -21.27 0.92 0.71
C PRO A 157 -20.12 1.89 1.01
N HIS A 158 -19.73 2.12 2.27
CA HIS A 158 -18.87 3.20 2.75
C HIS A 158 -17.37 2.86 2.75
N TYR A 159 -16.86 2.25 1.68
CA TYR A 159 -15.46 1.77 1.60
C TYR A 159 -14.39 2.85 1.83
N LEU A 160 -14.64 4.12 1.46
CA LEU A 160 -13.70 5.22 1.66
C LEU A 160 -13.49 5.55 3.15
N ASN A 161 -14.51 5.29 3.97
CA ASN A 161 -14.49 5.53 5.41
C ASN A 161 -14.03 4.28 6.20
N TYR A 162 -13.47 3.27 5.51
CA TYR A 162 -13.01 2.08 6.19
C TYR A 162 -11.86 2.37 7.13
N PHE A 163 -12.01 1.91 8.34
CA PHE A 163 -10.95 1.74 9.34
C PHE A 163 -11.01 0.30 9.84
N ASN A 164 -9.86 -0.29 10.10
CA ASN A 164 -9.81 -1.69 10.50
C ASN A 164 -10.40 -1.92 11.90
N GLU A 165 -10.56 -3.19 12.23
CA GLU A 165 -11.22 -3.64 13.45
C GLU A 165 -10.50 -3.21 14.74
N PHE A 166 -9.20 -2.83 14.69
CA PHE A 166 -8.47 -2.29 15.84
C PHE A 166 -8.89 -0.86 16.17
N VAL A 167 -9.07 -0.03 15.17
CA VAL A 167 -9.44 1.38 15.36
C VAL A 167 -10.94 1.53 15.52
N GLY A 168 -11.70 0.69 14.81
CA GLY A 168 -13.14 0.75 14.71
C GLY A 168 -13.66 1.90 13.84
N PRO A 169 -14.84 1.74 13.21
CA PRO A 169 -15.38 2.72 12.27
C PRO A 169 -15.71 4.06 12.92
N GLU A 170 -16.01 4.08 14.22
CA GLU A 170 -16.41 5.28 14.95
C GLU A 170 -15.24 6.16 15.43
N ASN A 171 -14.03 5.61 15.49
CA ASN A 171 -12.85 6.30 16.03
C ASN A 171 -11.87 6.78 14.96
N GLY A 172 -12.04 6.33 13.73
CA GLY A 172 -11.08 6.59 12.65
C GLY A 172 -11.01 8.03 12.16
N TYR A 173 -11.93 8.90 12.59
CA TYR A 173 -11.96 10.33 12.25
C TYR A 173 -11.55 11.22 13.43
N LYS A 174 -11.29 10.66 14.60
CA LYS A 174 -10.76 11.38 15.77
C LYS A 174 -9.23 11.39 15.75
#